data_df7ed64f6066a7c16e6708a7ada0efb3
#
_entry.id   df7ed64f6066a7c16e6708a7ada0efb3
#
_cell.length_a   1.000
_cell.length_b   1.000
_cell.length_c   1.000
_cell.angle_alpha   90.00
_cell.angle_beta   90.00
_cell.angle_gamma   90.00
#
_symmetry.space_group_name_H-M   'P 1'
#
loop_
_entity.id
_entity.type
_entity.pdbx_description
1 polymer ?
#
loop_
_entity_poly.entity_id
_entity_poly.type
_entity_poly.pdbx_seq_one_letter_code
_entity_poly.pdbx_strand_id
1 'polypeptide(L)' 'RGNITERLSDDRYTFRDESGTVVVEIDHKRWNGVTVTPQDKVELQGKIDKDWNEFEIDVKQVIKLNK' A
#
# COMPACT_ATOMS: atom_id res chain seq x y z
N ARG A 1 -1.27 5.67 7.13
CA ARG A 1 -2.68 5.28 7.04
C ARG A 1 -3.35 5.93 5.85
N GLY A 2 -4.13 5.19 5.14
CA GLY A 2 -4.82 5.70 3.97
C GLY A 2 -5.58 4.61 3.23
N ASN A 3 -5.76 4.84 1.94
CA ASN A 3 -6.53 3.94 1.10
C ASN A 3 -5.72 3.51 -0.12
N ILE A 4 -5.90 2.26 -0.50
CA ILE A 4 -5.34 1.76 -1.76
C ILE A 4 -6.38 2.05 -2.83
N THR A 5 -6.06 2.98 -3.74
CA THR A 5 -7.04 3.50 -4.68
C THR A 5 -6.98 2.83 -6.05
N GLU A 6 -5.82 2.28 -6.41
CA GLU A 6 -5.65 1.71 -7.73
C GLU A 6 -4.58 0.61 -7.70
N ARG A 7 -4.78 -0.41 -8.52
CA ARG A 7 -3.78 -1.45 -8.74
C ARG A 7 -3.05 -1.15 -10.03
N LEU A 8 -1.73 -1.00 -9.95
CA LEU A 8 -0.90 -0.66 -11.10
C LEU A 8 -0.34 -1.89 -11.80
N SER A 9 -0.01 -2.92 -11.01
CA SER A 9 0.50 -4.18 -11.53
C SER A 9 0.21 -5.28 -10.52
N ASP A 10 0.78 -6.46 -10.70
CA ASP A 10 0.52 -7.61 -9.82
C ASP A 10 0.85 -7.34 -8.37
N ASP A 11 1.87 -6.51 -8.13
CA ASP A 11 2.35 -6.24 -6.79
C ASP A 11 2.47 -4.76 -6.46
N ARG A 12 2.05 -3.87 -7.36
CA ARG A 12 2.15 -2.43 -7.16
C ARG A 12 0.78 -1.78 -7.14
N TYR A 13 0.62 -0.85 -6.19
CA TYR A 13 -0.65 -0.18 -5.94
C TYR A 13 -0.42 1.29 -5.67
N THR A 14 -1.44 2.10 -5.94
CA THR A 14 -1.44 3.51 -5.52
C THR A 14 -2.06 3.61 -4.14
N PHE A 15 -1.29 4.15 -3.21
CA PHE A 15 -1.73 4.37 -1.84
C PHE A 15 -1.93 5.87 -1.63
N ARG A 16 -3.12 6.25 -1.17
CA ARG A 16 -3.46 7.64 -0.93
C ARG A 16 -3.65 7.88 0.56
N ASP A 17 -2.97 8.90 1.08
CA ASP A 17 -3.14 9.37 2.45
C ASP A 17 -3.29 10.88 2.48
N GLU A 18 -3.24 11.47 3.67
CA GLU A 18 -3.39 12.92 3.83
C GLU A 18 -2.30 13.73 3.14
N SER A 19 -1.12 13.16 2.98
CA SER A 19 0.00 13.86 2.37
C SER A 19 0.05 13.73 0.85
N GLY A 20 -0.83 12.91 0.26
CA GLY A 20 -0.88 12.71 -1.18
C GLY A 20 -0.91 11.24 -1.55
N THR A 21 -0.39 10.93 -2.73
CA THR A 21 -0.35 9.57 -3.23
C THR A 21 1.08 9.08 -3.38
N VAL A 22 1.26 7.78 -3.20
CA VAL A 22 2.56 7.13 -3.34
C VAL A 22 2.35 5.72 -3.90
N VAL A 23 3.33 5.24 -4.65
CA VAL A 23 3.31 3.86 -5.14
C VAL A 23 3.86 2.96 -4.04
N VAL A 24 3.12 1.88 -3.77
CA VAL A 24 3.53 0.89 -2.79
C VAL A 24 3.66 -0.46 -3.46
N GLU A 25 4.61 -1.26 -3.02
CA GLU A 25 4.78 -2.62 -3.49
C GLU A 25 4.33 -3.57 -2.39
N ILE A 26 3.33 -4.40 -2.71
CA ILE A 26 2.76 -5.35 -1.77
C ILE A 26 2.81 -6.73 -2.41
N ASP A 27 3.72 -7.57 -1.92
CA ASP A 27 3.80 -8.95 -2.35
C ASP A 27 2.55 -9.71 -1.91
N HIS A 28 2.12 -10.68 -2.71
CA HIS A 28 0.94 -11.50 -2.38
C HIS A 28 1.00 -12.09 -0.98
N LYS A 29 2.18 -12.43 -0.52
CA LYS A 29 2.38 -12.98 0.82
C LYS A 29 2.04 -12.01 1.92
N ARG A 30 2.14 -10.71 1.64
CA ARG A 30 1.93 -9.67 2.63
C ARG A 30 0.46 -9.39 2.90
N TRP A 31 -0.41 -9.77 1.97
CA TRP A 31 -1.85 -9.63 2.15
C TRP A 31 -2.39 -10.51 3.27
N ASN A 32 -1.82 -11.70 3.44
CA ASN A 32 -2.18 -12.62 4.51
C ASN A 32 -3.70 -12.84 4.64
N GLY A 33 -4.35 -13.00 3.49
CA GLY A 33 -5.80 -13.22 3.44
C GLY A 33 -6.66 -11.96 3.58
N VAL A 34 -6.04 -10.80 3.71
CA VAL A 34 -6.77 -9.55 3.82
C VAL A 34 -7.30 -9.13 2.45
N THR A 35 -8.58 -8.76 2.39
CA THR A 35 -9.20 -8.21 1.18
C THR A 35 -9.48 -6.73 1.40
N VAL A 36 -9.01 -5.89 0.48
CA VAL A 36 -9.10 -4.43 0.61
C VAL A 36 -9.74 -3.86 -0.65
N THR A 37 -10.69 -2.95 -0.45
CA THR A 37 -11.31 -2.17 -1.51
C THR A 37 -10.83 -0.71 -1.42
N PRO A 38 -11.06 0.13 -2.45
CA PRO A 38 -10.65 1.54 -2.38
C PRO A 38 -11.30 2.33 -1.25
N GLN A 39 -12.41 1.85 -0.71
CA GLN A 39 -13.07 2.49 0.42
C GLN A 39 -12.51 2.06 1.77
N ASP A 40 -11.73 1.00 1.80
CA ASP A 40 -11.17 0.47 3.04
C ASP A 40 -9.94 1.25 3.45
N LYS A 41 -9.91 1.69 4.69
CA LYS A 41 -8.74 2.35 5.24
C LYS A 41 -7.78 1.32 5.79
N VAL A 42 -6.51 1.45 5.43
CA VAL A 42 -5.49 0.49 5.82
C VAL A 42 -4.25 1.19 6.35
N GLU A 43 -3.51 0.48 7.16
CA GLU A 43 -2.19 0.88 7.58
C GLU A 43 -1.18 -0.04 6.92
N LEU A 44 -0.20 0.53 6.28
CA LEU A 44 0.87 -0.21 5.64
C LEU A 44 2.14 -0.07 6.47
N GLN A 45 2.74 -1.19 6.80
CA GLN A 45 4.02 -1.22 7.49
C GLN A 45 5.08 -1.76 6.54
N GLY A 46 6.19 -1.05 6.43
CA GLY A 46 7.24 -1.46 5.52
C GLY A 46 8.39 -0.48 5.53
N LYS A 47 9.28 -0.66 4.57
CA LYS A 47 10.43 0.22 4.39
C LYS A 47 10.23 1.10 3.19
N ILE A 48 10.66 2.35 3.30
CA ILE A 48 10.71 3.25 2.17
C ILE A 48 11.97 2.92 1.38
N ASP A 49 11.76 2.48 0.15
CA ASP A 49 12.85 2.26 -0.79
C ASP A 49 12.98 3.50 -1.64
N LYS A 50 14.07 4.21 -1.43
CA LYS A 50 14.29 5.49 -2.08
C LYS A 50 15.32 5.30 -3.20
N ASP A 51 14.84 5.30 -4.42
CA ASP A 51 15.68 5.18 -5.59
C ASP A 51 15.57 6.45 -6.42
N TRP A 52 16.70 7.13 -6.61
CA TRP A 52 16.87 8.33 -7.46
C TRP A 52 15.69 9.32 -7.50
N ASN A 53 14.66 9.04 -8.26
CA ASN A 53 13.55 9.95 -8.50
C ASN A 53 12.20 9.39 -8.05
N GLU A 54 12.18 8.18 -7.53
CA GLU A 54 10.93 7.52 -7.18
C GLU A 54 10.96 7.05 -5.74
N PHE A 55 9.84 7.23 -5.07
CA PHE A 55 9.63 6.68 -3.74
C PHE A 55 8.73 5.46 -3.88
N GLU A 56 9.23 4.31 -3.50
CA GLU A 56 8.42 3.12 -3.37
C GLU A 56 8.48 2.65 -1.93
N ILE A 57 7.34 2.25 -1.41
CA ILE A 57 7.27 1.64 -0.09
C ILE A 57 7.17 0.14 -0.29
N ASP A 58 8.16 -0.58 0.21
CA ASP A 58 8.14 -2.04 0.22
C ASP A 58 7.33 -2.47 1.44
N VAL A 59 6.07 -2.82 1.20
CA VAL A 59 5.14 -3.12 2.28
C VAL A 59 5.40 -4.52 2.83
N LYS A 60 5.61 -4.58 4.13
CA LYS A 60 5.84 -5.85 4.83
C LYS A 60 4.58 -6.38 5.48
N GLN A 61 3.63 -5.50 5.79
CA GLN A 61 2.38 -5.91 6.43
C GLN A 61 1.27 -4.94 6.07
N VAL A 62 0.09 -5.49 5.83
CA VAL A 62 -1.13 -4.72 5.55
C VAL A 62 -2.10 -4.94 6.70
N ILE A 63 -2.55 -3.85 7.31
CA ILE A 63 -3.49 -3.89 8.43
C ILE A 63 -4.74 -3.13 8.03
N LYS A 64 -5.87 -3.83 8.01
CA LYS A 64 -7.16 -3.21 7.70
C LYS A 64 -7.71 -2.54 8.95
N LEU A 65 -7.93 -1.22 8.88
CA LEU A 65 -8.32 -0.42 10.03
C LEU A 65 -9.83 -0.36 10.24
N ASN A 66 -10.60 -0.42 9.17
CA ASN A 66 -12.06 -0.45 9.29
C ASN A 66 -12.57 -1.88 9.21
N LYS A 67 -13.68 -2.11 9.82
CA LYS A 67 -14.30 -3.43 9.86
C LYS A 67 -15.26 -3.65 8.70
#